data_19b288580e5177fe71c9570b93fcbd9f
#
_entry.id   19b288580e5177fe71c9570b93fcbd9f
#
_cell.length_a   1.000
_cell.length_b   1.000
_cell.length_c   1.000
_cell.angle_alpha   90.00
_cell.angle_beta   90.00
_cell.angle_gamma   90.00
#
_symmetry.space_group_name_H-M   'P 1'
#
loop_
_entity.id
_entity.type
_entity.pdbx_description
1 polymer ?
#
loop_
_entity_poly.entity_id
_entity_poly.type
_entity_poly.pdbx_seq_one_letter_code
_entity_poly.pdbx_strand_id
1 'polypeptide(L)'
;MKKTTYWKDVWRTFVASKGRMLSIALLMALGSFALIGLKVTSPNMKKTGEHFFKTHQTADLSLISTYSINQTDQDLLNTIKKKNVDIEYGYFKDAVVKGTNTAFRIFSKPKKISTYDLIEGKLPTKDGEIALSSTYKEEYSVGDKINFSEPVDSSGQKQLKEQTYTITGFVNSSELLSRNRLGNASAGTGKLDGYAIVPETDFTSNDYMIARIRYKDLENVSPFSEEYANKISERKAELKKLFKDEPEKRLTEIKSQSQAQITQAKQELETALAQTQQMATSNA
;
A
#
# COMPACT_ATOMS: atom_id res chain seq x y z
N MET A 1 -57.80 19.36 48.99
CA MET A 1 -56.80 20.34 48.44
C MET A 1 -56.90 20.33 46.93
N LYS A 2 -57.12 21.44 46.27
CA LYS A 2 -57.30 21.53 44.82
C LYS A 2 -55.97 21.21 44.10
N LYS A 3 -55.91 20.25 43.22
CA LYS A 3 -54.74 19.85 42.40
C LYS A 3 -54.01 21.04 41.76
N THR A 4 -54.73 22.14 41.49
CA THR A 4 -54.24 23.36 40.90
C THR A 4 -53.28 24.17 41.82
N THR A 5 -53.45 24.08 43.14
CA THR A 5 -52.58 24.81 44.12
C THR A 5 -51.23 24.11 44.23
N TYR A 6 -51.20 22.76 44.22
CA TYR A 6 -50.00 21.94 44.23
C TYR A 6 -49.11 22.22 43.03
N TRP A 7 -49.68 22.27 41.84
CA TRP A 7 -48.94 22.57 40.63
C TRP A 7 -48.38 23.98 40.58
N LYS A 8 -49.09 24.98 41.14
CA LYS A 8 -48.60 26.36 41.28
C LYS A 8 -47.39 26.47 42.23
N ASP A 9 -47.40 25.72 43.35
CA ASP A 9 -46.28 25.72 44.28
C ASP A 9 -45.06 24.99 43.70
N VAL A 10 -45.23 23.90 43.00
CA VAL A 10 -44.17 23.21 42.26
C VAL A 10 -43.55 24.16 41.23
N TRP A 11 -44.36 24.87 40.44
CA TRP A 11 -43.88 25.83 39.44
C TRP A 11 -43.15 27.01 40.06
N ARG A 12 -43.62 27.55 41.18
CA ARG A 12 -42.93 28.62 41.92
C ARG A 12 -41.58 28.17 42.47
N THR A 13 -41.48 26.97 43.02
CA THR A 13 -40.22 26.39 43.49
C THR A 13 -39.22 26.18 42.30
N PHE A 14 -39.73 25.76 41.19
CA PHE A 14 -38.94 25.61 39.93
C PHE A 14 -38.36 26.94 39.49
N VAL A 15 -39.18 28.01 39.43
CA VAL A 15 -38.75 29.35 39.01
C VAL A 15 -37.80 29.97 40.04
N ALA A 16 -37.98 29.73 41.34
CA ALA A 16 -37.09 30.23 42.39
C ALA A 16 -35.71 29.55 42.34
N SER A 17 -35.62 28.29 41.91
CA SER A 17 -34.37 27.52 41.82
C SER A 17 -33.89 27.28 40.39
N LYS A 18 -34.30 28.15 39.43
CA LYS A 18 -34.01 27.98 37.97
C LYS A 18 -32.53 27.77 37.67
N GLY A 19 -31.59 28.45 38.35
CA GLY A 19 -30.16 28.28 38.15
C GLY A 19 -29.66 26.86 38.49
N ARG A 20 -30.12 26.32 39.64
CA ARG A 20 -29.76 24.97 40.06
C ARG A 20 -30.39 23.91 39.13
N MET A 21 -31.64 24.09 38.74
CA MET A 21 -32.36 23.19 37.83
C MET A 21 -31.70 23.20 36.43
N LEU A 22 -31.34 24.37 35.93
CA LEU A 22 -30.64 24.53 34.66
C LEU A 22 -29.27 23.84 34.69
N SER A 23 -28.50 24.01 35.77
CA SER A 23 -27.20 23.36 35.94
C SER A 23 -27.31 21.83 35.91
N ILE A 24 -28.31 21.26 36.62
CA ILE A 24 -28.53 19.81 36.63
C ILE A 24 -28.97 19.33 35.25
N ALA A 25 -29.90 20.05 34.60
CA ALA A 25 -30.36 19.69 33.24
C ALA A 25 -29.22 19.74 32.21
N LEU A 26 -28.35 20.76 32.25
CA LEU A 26 -27.18 20.88 31.42
C LEU A 26 -26.16 19.75 31.65
N LEU A 27 -25.94 19.41 32.93
CA LEU A 27 -25.04 18.28 33.27
C LEU A 27 -25.56 16.95 32.75
N MET A 28 -26.86 16.68 32.90
CA MET A 28 -27.51 15.47 32.36
C MET A 28 -27.52 15.48 30.82
N ALA A 29 -27.78 16.63 30.21
CA ALA A 29 -27.72 16.78 28.74
C ALA A 29 -26.31 16.55 28.21
N LEU A 30 -25.27 17.10 28.86
CA LEU A 30 -23.87 16.89 28.48
C LEU A 30 -23.47 15.42 28.59
N GLY A 31 -23.83 14.74 29.68
CA GLY A 31 -23.58 13.30 29.86
C GLY A 31 -24.28 12.44 28.81
N SER A 32 -25.56 12.72 28.54
CA SER A 32 -26.32 12.03 27.50
C SER A 32 -25.75 12.27 26.10
N PHE A 33 -25.36 13.51 25.81
CA PHE A 33 -24.78 13.89 24.53
C PHE A 33 -23.43 13.18 24.28
N ALA A 34 -22.56 13.14 25.30
CA ALA A 34 -21.30 12.43 25.25
C ALA A 34 -21.51 10.92 25.02
N LEU A 35 -22.45 10.30 25.73
CA LEU A 35 -22.75 8.87 25.58
C LEU A 35 -23.30 8.53 24.19
N ILE A 36 -24.22 9.34 23.68
CA ILE A 36 -24.80 9.15 22.34
C ILE A 36 -23.72 9.37 21.28
N GLY A 37 -22.90 10.42 21.41
CA GLY A 37 -21.81 10.73 20.53
C GLY A 37 -20.84 9.56 20.38
N LEU A 38 -20.40 9.00 21.51
CA LEU A 38 -19.50 7.82 21.52
C LEU A 38 -20.17 6.58 20.90
N LYS A 39 -21.46 6.34 21.19
CA LYS A 39 -22.19 5.19 20.63
C LYS A 39 -22.37 5.25 19.11
N VAL A 40 -22.55 6.45 18.54
CA VAL A 40 -22.80 6.64 17.11
C VAL A 40 -21.50 6.71 16.30
N THR A 41 -20.41 7.17 16.92
CA THR A 41 -19.11 7.36 16.21
C THR A 41 -18.55 6.04 15.68
N SER A 42 -18.51 4.98 16.49
CA SER A 42 -17.92 3.69 16.08
C SER A 42 -18.64 3.04 14.88
N PRO A 43 -19.98 2.90 14.86
CA PRO A 43 -20.68 2.38 13.69
C PRO A 43 -20.50 3.24 12.43
N ASN A 44 -20.48 4.56 12.58
CA ASN A 44 -20.30 5.46 11.44
C ASN A 44 -18.90 5.35 10.85
N MET A 45 -17.86 5.28 11.68
CA MET A 45 -16.48 5.05 11.23
C MET A 45 -16.35 3.72 10.50
N LYS A 46 -16.96 2.64 11.00
CA LYS A 46 -16.97 1.34 10.32
C LYS A 46 -17.63 1.43 8.95
N LYS A 47 -18.82 2.02 8.85
CA LYS A 47 -19.53 2.21 7.57
C LYS A 47 -18.71 3.03 6.56
N THR A 48 -18.06 4.11 7.02
CA THR A 48 -17.19 4.93 6.16
C THR A 48 -16.00 4.09 5.65
N GLY A 49 -15.36 3.32 6.52
CA GLY A 49 -14.28 2.41 6.14
C GLY A 49 -14.74 1.31 5.16
N GLU A 50 -15.88 0.70 5.41
CA GLU A 50 -16.48 -0.30 4.49
C GLU A 50 -16.76 0.29 3.11
N HIS A 51 -17.35 1.48 3.08
CA HIS A 51 -17.61 2.18 1.82
C HIS A 51 -16.31 2.48 1.07
N PHE A 52 -15.29 2.97 1.76
CA PHE A 52 -13.97 3.26 1.19
C PHE A 52 -13.34 2.00 0.59
N PHE A 53 -13.27 0.90 1.35
CA PHE A 53 -12.70 -0.37 0.87
C PHE A 53 -13.48 -0.95 -0.30
N LYS A 54 -14.81 -0.84 -0.30
CA LYS A 54 -15.65 -1.30 -1.39
C LYS A 54 -15.45 -0.44 -2.65
N THR A 55 -15.39 0.88 -2.52
CA THR A 55 -15.19 1.82 -3.62
C THR A 55 -13.86 1.58 -4.33
N HIS A 56 -12.79 1.38 -3.55
CA HIS A 56 -11.45 1.16 -4.08
C HIS A 56 -11.12 -0.31 -4.35
N GLN A 57 -12.09 -1.20 -4.17
CA GLN A 57 -11.92 -2.64 -4.33
C GLN A 57 -10.64 -3.15 -3.64
N THR A 58 -10.43 -2.70 -2.39
CA THR A 58 -9.21 -3.02 -1.63
C THR A 58 -8.97 -4.52 -1.59
N ALA A 59 -7.74 -4.94 -1.83
CA ALA A 59 -7.33 -6.34 -1.79
C ALA A 59 -7.54 -6.94 -0.40
N ASP A 60 -8.06 -8.16 -0.36
CA ASP A 60 -8.21 -8.91 0.88
C ASP A 60 -6.87 -9.46 1.37
N LEU A 61 -6.01 -9.87 0.42
CA LEU A 61 -4.64 -10.31 0.65
C LEU A 61 -3.72 -9.79 -0.46
N SER A 62 -2.47 -9.50 -0.11
CA SER A 62 -1.43 -9.18 -1.09
C SER A 62 -0.24 -10.12 -0.90
N LEU A 63 0.19 -10.74 -2.00
CA LEU A 63 1.44 -11.48 -2.08
C LEU A 63 2.51 -10.51 -2.59
N ILE A 64 3.57 -10.35 -1.82
CA ILE A 64 4.69 -9.46 -2.16
C ILE A 64 5.96 -10.31 -2.25
N SER A 65 6.72 -10.14 -3.33
CA SER A 65 8.00 -10.80 -3.54
C SER A 65 9.08 -9.77 -3.84
N THR A 66 10.19 -9.84 -3.12
CA THR A 66 11.39 -9.03 -3.38
C THR A 66 12.22 -9.58 -4.54
N TYR A 67 11.99 -10.83 -4.93
CA TYR A 67 12.68 -11.52 -6.02
C TYR A 67 11.80 -11.74 -7.26
N SER A 68 10.73 -10.97 -7.38
CA SER A 68 9.69 -11.06 -8.38
C SER A 68 8.72 -12.25 -8.23
N ILE A 69 7.58 -12.13 -8.90
CA ILE A 69 6.55 -13.15 -9.06
C ILE A 69 6.68 -13.68 -10.49
N ASN A 70 7.36 -14.81 -10.64
CA ASN A 70 7.62 -15.42 -11.95
C ASN A 70 6.39 -16.15 -12.50
N GLN A 71 6.52 -16.77 -13.68
CA GLN A 71 5.44 -17.51 -14.32
C GLN A 71 4.96 -18.71 -13.45
N THR A 72 5.86 -19.40 -12.78
CA THR A 72 5.51 -20.54 -11.89
C THR A 72 4.64 -20.04 -10.72
N ASP A 73 5.01 -18.92 -10.10
CA ASP A 73 4.20 -18.29 -9.03
C ASP A 73 2.82 -17.87 -9.53
N GLN A 74 2.75 -17.31 -10.76
CA GLN A 74 1.49 -16.95 -11.39
C GLN A 74 0.61 -18.17 -11.67
N ASP A 75 1.20 -19.27 -12.11
CA ASP A 75 0.49 -20.53 -12.35
C ASP A 75 -0.06 -21.13 -11.05
N LEU A 76 0.69 -21.07 -9.97
CA LEU A 76 0.20 -21.42 -8.63
C LEU A 76 -0.98 -20.52 -8.22
N LEU A 77 -0.87 -19.21 -8.39
CA LEU A 77 -1.97 -18.28 -8.13
C LEU A 77 -3.19 -18.53 -9.01
N ASN A 78 -2.99 -18.96 -10.25
CA ASN A 78 -4.08 -19.34 -11.15
C ASN A 78 -4.89 -20.55 -10.65
N THR A 79 -4.31 -21.42 -9.83
CA THR A 79 -5.05 -22.54 -9.21
C THR A 79 -6.12 -22.05 -8.24
N ILE A 80 -5.87 -20.95 -7.52
CA ILE A 80 -6.86 -20.33 -6.63
C ILE A 80 -7.85 -19.43 -7.37
N LYS A 81 -7.47 -18.85 -8.51
CA LYS A 81 -8.33 -18.01 -9.35
C LYS A 81 -9.59 -18.74 -9.81
N LYS A 82 -9.53 -20.05 -10.02
CA LYS A 82 -10.67 -20.90 -10.34
C LYS A 82 -11.76 -20.93 -9.25
N LYS A 83 -11.46 -20.46 -8.05
CA LYS A 83 -12.35 -20.44 -6.88
C LYS A 83 -13.11 -19.09 -6.69
N ASN A 84 -13.39 -18.37 -7.76
CA ASN A 84 -14.09 -17.09 -7.70
C ASN A 84 -13.27 -15.97 -7.02
N VAL A 85 -12.01 -15.85 -7.44
CA VAL A 85 -11.01 -14.91 -6.94
C VAL A 85 -10.55 -14.00 -8.07
N ASP A 86 -10.50 -12.70 -7.83
CA ASP A 86 -9.87 -11.72 -8.73
C ASP A 86 -8.43 -11.50 -8.26
N ILE A 87 -7.49 -11.52 -9.22
CA ILE A 87 -6.07 -11.28 -8.97
C ILE A 87 -5.59 -10.19 -9.93
N GLU A 88 -4.94 -9.18 -9.38
CA GLU A 88 -4.28 -8.13 -10.15
C GLU A 88 -2.81 -8.06 -9.78
N TYR A 89 -1.96 -8.19 -10.79
CA TYR A 89 -0.52 -8.07 -10.64
C TYR A 89 -0.06 -6.62 -10.79
N GLY A 90 1.07 -6.30 -10.20
CA GLY A 90 1.66 -4.98 -10.28
C GLY A 90 3.13 -4.97 -9.91
N TYR A 91 3.72 -3.81 -10.04
CA TYR A 91 5.12 -3.56 -9.72
C TYR A 91 5.22 -2.62 -8.52
N PHE A 92 6.34 -2.69 -7.82
CA PHE A 92 6.76 -1.64 -6.90
C PHE A 92 8.28 -1.60 -6.79
N LYS A 93 8.80 -0.45 -6.46
CA LYS A 93 10.21 -0.25 -6.13
C LYS A 93 10.35 0.74 -5.00
N ASP A 94 11.23 0.44 -4.08
CA ASP A 94 11.63 1.40 -3.05
C ASP A 94 12.78 2.24 -3.58
N ALA A 95 12.64 3.56 -3.48
CA ALA A 95 13.64 4.53 -3.89
C ALA A 95 13.72 5.67 -2.87
N VAL A 96 14.84 6.37 -2.81
CA VAL A 96 15.01 7.54 -1.93
C VAL A 96 14.92 8.82 -2.74
N VAL A 97 14.35 9.86 -2.15
CA VAL A 97 14.43 11.21 -2.74
C VAL A 97 15.90 11.65 -2.78
N LYS A 98 16.38 12.01 -3.97
CA LYS A 98 17.79 12.33 -4.20
C LYS A 98 18.28 13.44 -3.26
N GLY A 99 19.39 13.17 -2.58
CA GLY A 99 19.97 14.09 -1.59
C GLY A 99 19.36 14.00 -0.20
N THR A 100 18.45 13.06 0.03
CA THR A 100 17.85 12.80 1.34
C THR A 100 17.91 11.31 1.68
N ASN A 101 17.42 10.94 2.88
CA ASN A 101 17.19 9.55 3.27
C ASN A 101 15.69 9.17 3.26
N THR A 102 14.83 10.03 2.70
CA THR A 102 13.37 9.84 2.64
C THR A 102 13.04 8.74 1.65
N ALA A 103 12.55 7.61 2.12
CA ALA A 103 12.25 6.46 1.29
C ALA A 103 10.78 6.42 0.86
N PHE A 104 10.56 6.27 -0.44
CA PHE A 104 9.25 6.09 -1.05
C PHE A 104 9.14 4.69 -1.63
N ARG A 105 7.95 4.09 -1.49
CA ARG A 105 7.56 2.95 -2.32
C ARG A 105 6.76 3.43 -3.51
N ILE A 106 7.34 3.29 -4.68
CA ILE A 106 6.73 3.69 -5.95
C ILE A 106 6.03 2.46 -6.52
N PHE A 107 4.71 2.53 -6.66
CA PHE A 107 3.87 1.45 -7.19
C PHE A 107 3.49 1.73 -8.64
N SER A 108 3.29 0.68 -9.43
CA SER A 108 2.53 0.80 -10.66
C SER A 108 1.07 1.11 -10.33
N LYS A 109 0.45 2.02 -11.09
CA LYS A 109 -0.96 2.38 -10.93
C LYS A 109 -1.85 1.15 -11.14
N PRO A 110 -2.63 0.72 -10.13
CA PRO A 110 -3.56 -0.39 -10.28
C PRO A 110 -4.72 -0.01 -11.20
N LYS A 111 -5.26 -1.01 -11.89
CA LYS A 111 -6.38 -0.85 -12.83
C LYS A 111 -7.74 -1.01 -12.14
N LYS A 112 -7.84 -1.99 -11.23
CA LYS A 112 -9.10 -2.39 -10.62
C LYS A 112 -9.02 -2.62 -9.11
N ILE A 113 -8.03 -3.38 -8.64
CA ILE A 113 -7.92 -3.79 -7.23
C ILE A 113 -7.01 -2.83 -6.48
N SER A 114 -7.46 -2.36 -5.33
CA SER A 114 -6.72 -1.40 -4.48
C SER A 114 -6.43 -0.08 -5.20
N THR A 115 -7.43 0.48 -5.86
CA THR A 115 -7.30 1.80 -6.50
C THR A 115 -7.03 2.89 -5.47
N TYR A 116 -6.45 3.98 -5.93
CA TYR A 116 -6.11 5.13 -5.10
C TYR A 116 -7.23 6.18 -5.13
N ASP A 117 -7.43 6.84 -3.99
CA ASP A 117 -8.31 7.99 -3.86
C ASP A 117 -7.54 9.26 -4.24
N LEU A 118 -8.02 9.96 -5.28
CA LEU A 118 -7.39 11.19 -5.77
C LEU A 118 -7.83 12.38 -4.91
N ILE A 119 -6.87 13.02 -4.24
CA ILE A 119 -7.12 14.16 -3.36
C ILE A 119 -6.96 15.48 -4.11
N GLU A 120 -5.98 15.55 -5.01
CA GLU A 120 -5.71 16.75 -5.79
C GLU A 120 -4.99 16.42 -7.10
N GLY A 121 -5.22 17.23 -8.14
CA GLY A 121 -4.58 17.07 -9.44
C GLY A 121 -5.19 15.95 -10.27
N LYS A 122 -4.35 15.12 -10.87
CA LYS A 122 -4.74 13.97 -11.70
C LYS A 122 -3.85 12.76 -11.46
N LEU A 123 -4.39 11.57 -11.73
CA LEU A 123 -3.59 10.35 -11.71
C LEU A 123 -2.61 10.32 -12.89
N PRO A 124 -1.40 9.77 -12.72
CA PRO A 124 -0.39 9.68 -13.77
C PRO A 124 -0.88 8.77 -14.90
N THR A 125 -0.61 9.18 -16.14
CA THR A 125 -1.02 8.48 -17.37
C THR A 125 0.12 8.27 -18.37
N LYS A 126 1.21 9.04 -18.23
CA LYS A 126 2.38 9.01 -19.13
C LYS A 126 3.64 8.74 -18.32
N ASP A 127 4.63 8.16 -18.96
CA ASP A 127 5.96 7.97 -18.39
C ASP A 127 6.52 9.33 -17.91
N GLY A 128 7.18 9.33 -16.75
CA GLY A 128 7.68 10.55 -16.11
C GLY A 128 6.63 11.35 -15.32
N GLU A 129 5.36 10.91 -15.25
CA GLU A 129 4.33 11.46 -14.35
C GLU A 129 4.25 10.63 -13.06
N ILE A 130 4.04 11.30 -11.92
CA ILE A 130 3.90 10.66 -10.61
C ILE A 130 2.80 11.32 -9.80
N ALA A 131 2.07 10.52 -9.00
CA ALA A 131 1.24 11.05 -7.94
C ALA A 131 1.78 10.58 -6.58
N LEU A 132 1.94 11.53 -5.66
CA LEU A 132 2.51 11.30 -4.34
C LEU A 132 1.42 11.04 -3.30
N SER A 133 1.81 10.42 -2.18
CA SER A 133 0.98 10.39 -0.97
C SER A 133 0.53 11.79 -0.59
N SER A 134 -0.74 11.93 -0.22
CA SER A 134 -1.33 13.22 0.21
C SER A 134 -0.64 13.86 1.42
N THR A 135 0.15 13.09 2.17
CA THR A 135 0.95 13.58 3.30
C THR A 135 2.04 14.58 2.88
N TYR A 136 2.41 14.58 1.60
CA TYR A 136 3.45 15.45 1.02
C TYR A 136 2.91 16.71 0.33
N LYS A 137 1.61 17.00 0.47
CA LYS A 137 0.99 18.21 -0.11
C LYS A 137 1.52 19.52 0.47
N GLU A 138 2.08 19.51 1.67
CA GLU A 138 2.67 20.69 2.29
C GLU A 138 4.11 20.96 1.83
N GLU A 139 4.78 19.91 1.29
CA GLU A 139 6.17 19.99 0.83
C GLU A 139 6.28 20.20 -0.69
N TYR A 140 5.29 19.71 -1.45
CA TYR A 140 5.29 19.73 -2.91
C TYR A 140 3.96 20.24 -3.47
N SER A 141 4.03 20.82 -4.67
CA SER A 141 2.86 21.26 -5.45
C SER A 141 2.71 20.44 -6.74
N VAL A 142 1.50 20.42 -7.30
CA VAL A 142 1.27 19.84 -8.63
C VAL A 142 2.06 20.64 -9.66
N GLY A 143 2.84 19.95 -10.48
CA GLY A 143 3.77 20.53 -11.47
C GLY A 143 5.22 20.56 -11.03
N ASP A 144 5.51 20.38 -9.74
CA ASP A 144 6.89 20.28 -9.25
C ASP A 144 7.56 19.00 -9.77
N LYS A 145 8.90 19.03 -9.78
CA LYS A 145 9.72 17.87 -10.13
C LYS A 145 10.32 17.23 -8.88
N ILE A 146 10.23 15.92 -8.80
CA ILE A 146 10.86 15.12 -7.76
C ILE A 146 11.87 14.16 -8.41
N ASN A 147 13.06 14.03 -7.79
CA ASN A 147 14.11 13.14 -8.27
C ASN A 147 14.28 11.98 -7.28
N PHE A 148 14.34 10.78 -7.80
CA PHE A 148 14.62 9.58 -7.01
C PHE A 148 15.98 8.98 -7.31
N SER A 149 16.59 8.39 -6.30
CA SER A 149 17.73 7.50 -6.42
C SER A 149 17.29 6.11 -6.06
N GLU A 150 17.35 5.21 -7.00
CA GLU A 150 16.96 3.82 -6.88
C GLU A 150 18.18 2.96 -6.59
N PRO A 151 18.17 2.08 -5.56
CA PRO A 151 19.18 1.06 -5.42
C PRO A 151 19.06 0.06 -6.58
N VAL A 152 20.17 -0.22 -7.24
CA VAL A 152 20.22 -1.23 -8.30
C VAL A 152 19.87 -2.62 -7.75
N ASP A 153 19.29 -3.45 -8.57
CA ASP A 153 18.99 -4.82 -8.20
C ASP A 153 20.28 -5.70 -8.20
N SER A 154 20.12 -7.00 -7.94
CA SER A 154 21.23 -7.96 -7.94
C SER A 154 21.91 -8.12 -9.31
N SER A 155 21.26 -7.70 -10.39
CA SER A 155 21.81 -7.69 -11.76
C SER A 155 22.48 -6.36 -12.12
N GLY A 156 22.48 -5.37 -11.21
CA GLY A 156 23.01 -4.04 -11.46
C GLY A 156 22.06 -3.15 -12.26
N GLN A 157 20.82 -3.58 -12.50
CA GLN A 157 19.84 -2.85 -13.31
C GLN A 157 18.88 -2.04 -12.43
N LYS A 158 18.41 -0.94 -13.02
CA LYS A 158 17.32 -0.13 -12.46
C LYS A 158 15.99 -0.67 -12.95
N GLN A 159 14.98 -0.62 -12.08
CA GLN A 159 13.64 -1.09 -12.41
C GLN A 159 12.71 0.05 -12.85
N LEU A 160 13.04 1.29 -12.52
CA LEU A 160 12.34 2.48 -13.00
C LEU A 160 13.04 3.05 -14.22
N LYS A 161 12.30 3.34 -15.28
CA LYS A 161 12.82 3.98 -16.49
C LYS A 161 13.30 5.39 -16.20
N GLU A 162 12.49 6.14 -15.47
CA GLU A 162 12.74 7.52 -15.14
C GLU A 162 13.24 7.66 -13.71
N GLN A 163 14.00 8.71 -13.46
CA GLN A 163 14.44 9.08 -12.12
C GLN A 163 13.93 10.45 -11.69
N THR A 164 13.47 11.23 -12.67
CA THR A 164 12.90 12.56 -12.48
C THR A 164 11.47 12.54 -12.94
N TYR A 165 10.56 12.80 -12.01
CA TYR A 165 9.13 12.77 -12.25
C TYR A 165 8.51 14.14 -12.07
N THR A 166 7.49 14.44 -12.88
CA THR A 166 6.60 15.59 -12.66
C THR A 166 5.42 15.15 -11.81
N ILE A 167 5.18 15.84 -10.70
CA ILE A 167 4.08 15.56 -9.80
C ILE A 167 2.78 16.00 -10.47
N THR A 168 1.88 15.05 -10.71
CA THR A 168 0.57 15.33 -11.35
C THR A 168 -0.57 15.35 -10.38
N GLY A 169 -0.41 14.81 -9.17
CA GLY A 169 -1.44 14.82 -8.15
C GLY A 169 -1.00 14.22 -6.83
N PHE A 170 -1.93 14.24 -5.90
CA PHE A 170 -1.79 13.67 -4.56
C PHE A 170 -2.89 12.66 -4.29
N VAL A 171 -2.53 11.52 -3.70
CA VAL A 171 -3.41 10.36 -3.54
C VAL A 171 -3.37 9.78 -2.14
N ASN A 172 -4.47 9.12 -1.75
CA ASN A 172 -4.51 8.21 -0.62
C ASN A 172 -4.55 6.77 -1.10
N SER A 173 -3.76 5.91 -0.48
CA SER A 173 -3.76 4.47 -0.72
C SER A 173 -4.91 3.80 0.04
N SER A 174 -5.54 2.80 -0.59
CA SER A 174 -6.49 1.92 0.10
C SER A 174 -5.81 0.76 0.86
N GLU A 175 -4.51 0.53 0.62
CA GLU A 175 -3.70 -0.50 1.28
C GLU A 175 -2.83 0.07 2.41
N LEU A 176 -2.25 1.26 2.21
CA LEU A 176 -1.35 1.94 3.14
C LEU A 176 -2.11 3.04 3.90
N LEU A 177 -2.93 2.65 4.87
CA LEU A 177 -3.84 3.54 5.59
C LEU A 177 -3.19 4.31 6.74
N SER A 178 -2.07 3.81 7.28
CA SER A 178 -1.39 4.47 8.40
C SER A 178 -0.52 5.63 7.91
N ARG A 179 -0.68 6.80 8.51
CA ARG A 179 0.20 7.94 8.23
C ARG A 179 1.60 7.81 8.86
N ASN A 180 1.70 7.08 9.97
CA ASN A 180 2.92 7.03 10.78
C ASN A 180 3.67 5.69 10.70
N ARG A 181 3.05 4.64 10.12
CA ARG A 181 3.61 3.29 10.04
C ARG A 181 3.29 2.70 8.68
N LEU A 182 4.02 3.14 7.66
CA LEU A 182 3.86 2.64 6.29
C LEU A 182 4.56 1.29 6.08
N GLY A 183 5.47 0.90 6.98
CA GLY A 183 6.21 -0.36 6.90
C GLY A 183 7.70 -0.15 6.68
N ASN A 184 8.39 -1.23 6.26
CA ASN A 184 9.82 -1.22 5.97
C ASN A 184 10.05 -0.94 4.49
N ALA A 185 11.17 -0.28 4.19
CA ALA A 185 11.68 -0.07 2.86
C ALA A 185 12.99 -0.84 2.64
N SER A 186 13.30 -1.16 1.39
CA SER A 186 14.61 -1.71 0.99
C SER A 186 15.62 -0.62 0.64
N ALA A 187 15.26 0.66 0.85
CA ALA A 187 16.06 1.84 0.54
C ALA A 187 16.10 2.81 1.74
N GLY A 188 17.01 3.78 1.71
CA GLY A 188 17.15 4.81 2.74
C GLY A 188 17.52 4.24 4.10
N THR A 189 16.78 4.63 5.13
CA THR A 189 16.97 4.17 6.53
C THR A 189 16.37 2.79 6.81
N GLY A 190 15.76 2.13 5.81
CA GLY A 190 15.01 0.89 5.99
C GLY A 190 13.56 1.08 6.45
N LYS A 191 13.13 2.34 6.67
CA LYS A 191 11.77 2.72 7.00
C LYS A 191 11.11 3.39 5.80
N LEU A 192 9.85 3.04 5.55
CA LEU A 192 9.06 3.68 4.51
C LEU A 192 8.47 5.00 5.04
N ASP A 193 8.79 6.09 4.37
CA ASP A 193 8.32 7.44 4.73
C ASP A 193 7.13 7.88 3.88
N GLY A 194 7.06 7.45 2.62
CA GLY A 194 5.97 7.79 1.71
C GLY A 194 5.69 6.71 0.67
N TYR A 195 4.65 6.93 -0.11
CA TYR A 195 4.35 6.12 -1.28
C TYR A 195 3.96 7.02 -2.44
N ALA A 196 4.13 6.48 -3.64
CA ALA A 196 3.78 7.14 -4.88
C ALA A 196 3.26 6.13 -5.89
N ILE A 197 2.59 6.62 -6.93
CA ILE A 197 2.19 5.80 -8.08
C ILE A 197 2.68 6.42 -9.38
N VAL A 198 3.08 5.55 -10.30
CA VAL A 198 3.49 5.86 -11.66
C VAL A 198 2.74 4.96 -12.64
N PRO A 199 2.72 5.24 -13.94
CA PRO A 199 2.20 4.29 -14.94
C PRO A 199 2.95 2.95 -14.89
N GLU A 200 2.26 1.87 -15.24
CA GLU A 200 2.87 0.54 -15.32
C GLU A 200 4.04 0.52 -16.32
N THR A 201 3.96 1.32 -17.36
CA THR A 201 4.97 1.45 -18.42
C THR A 201 6.29 2.02 -17.94
N ASP A 202 6.36 2.68 -16.78
CA ASP A 202 7.59 3.18 -16.18
C ASP A 202 8.49 2.08 -15.59
N PHE A 203 7.96 0.86 -15.45
CA PHE A 203 8.75 -0.27 -14.97
C PHE A 203 9.41 -1.02 -16.14
N THR A 204 10.68 -1.37 -15.97
CA THR A 204 11.49 -2.13 -16.96
C THR A 204 11.43 -3.63 -16.72
N SER A 205 10.99 -4.07 -15.54
CA SER A 205 10.89 -5.48 -15.17
C SER A 205 9.79 -6.19 -15.94
N ASN A 206 10.06 -7.42 -16.38
CA ASN A 206 9.06 -8.30 -16.98
C ASN A 206 8.26 -9.10 -15.92
N ASP A 207 8.81 -9.22 -14.71
CA ASP A 207 8.20 -9.99 -13.62
C ASP A 207 7.55 -9.06 -12.61
N TYR A 208 6.37 -9.41 -12.17
CA TYR A 208 5.62 -8.65 -11.18
C TYR A 208 6.23 -8.74 -9.77
N MET A 209 5.96 -7.76 -8.93
CA MET A 209 6.46 -7.70 -7.55
C MET A 209 5.34 -7.87 -6.50
N ILE A 210 4.11 -7.61 -6.91
CA ILE A 210 2.92 -7.71 -6.05
C ILE A 210 1.77 -8.37 -6.81
N ALA A 211 1.05 -9.27 -6.13
CA ALA A 211 -0.23 -9.79 -6.57
C ALA A 211 -1.28 -9.45 -5.53
N ARG A 212 -2.28 -8.65 -5.93
CA ARG A 212 -3.42 -8.25 -5.12
C ARG A 212 -4.55 -9.24 -5.34
N ILE A 213 -5.04 -9.82 -4.27
CA ILE A 213 -6.01 -10.91 -4.29
C ILE A 213 -7.30 -10.43 -3.64
N ARG A 214 -8.42 -10.58 -4.33
CA ARG A 214 -9.74 -10.25 -3.84
C ARG A 214 -10.69 -11.44 -3.98
N TYR A 215 -11.34 -11.81 -2.89
CA TYR A 215 -12.26 -12.94 -2.84
C TYR A 215 -13.70 -12.44 -3.01
N LYS A 216 -14.42 -12.91 -4.03
CA LYS A 216 -15.78 -12.47 -4.32
C LYS A 216 -16.79 -12.86 -3.24
N ASP A 217 -16.52 -13.97 -2.53
CA ASP A 217 -17.35 -14.41 -1.40
C ASP A 217 -17.21 -13.53 -0.16
N LEU A 218 -16.20 -12.64 -0.13
CA LEU A 218 -16.00 -11.65 0.94
C LEU A 218 -16.54 -10.26 0.60
N GLU A 219 -16.99 -10.02 -0.62
CA GLU A 219 -17.38 -8.69 -1.11
C GLU A 219 -18.49 -8.03 -0.29
N ASN A 220 -19.38 -8.83 0.32
CA ASN A 220 -20.48 -8.36 1.16
C ASN A 220 -20.27 -8.67 2.65
N VAL A 221 -19.10 -9.14 3.04
CA VAL A 221 -18.72 -9.37 4.45
C VAL A 221 -17.98 -8.14 4.95
N SER A 222 -18.41 -7.62 6.10
CA SER A 222 -17.74 -6.45 6.70
C SER A 222 -16.29 -6.79 7.04
N PRO A 223 -15.30 -6.01 6.56
CA PRO A 223 -13.88 -6.21 6.88
C PRO A 223 -13.57 -6.02 8.39
N PHE A 224 -14.53 -5.49 9.16
CA PHE A 224 -14.42 -5.30 10.60
C PHE A 224 -15.12 -6.42 11.40
N SER A 225 -15.59 -7.49 10.75
CA SER A 225 -16.27 -8.62 11.39
C SER A 225 -15.31 -9.75 11.73
N GLU A 226 -15.66 -10.55 12.73
CA GLU A 226 -14.93 -11.78 13.06
C GLU A 226 -15.03 -12.82 11.94
N GLU A 227 -16.15 -12.86 11.22
CA GLU A 227 -16.33 -13.73 10.05
C GLU A 227 -15.28 -13.45 8.99
N TYR A 228 -15.09 -12.17 8.65
CA TYR A 228 -14.04 -11.75 7.68
C TYR A 228 -12.65 -12.14 8.18
N ALA A 229 -12.32 -11.84 9.43
CA ALA A 229 -11.02 -12.16 10.02
C ALA A 229 -10.70 -13.66 9.98
N ASN A 230 -11.68 -14.50 10.29
CA ASN A 230 -11.54 -15.97 10.26
C ASN A 230 -11.29 -16.46 8.82
N LYS A 231 -12.14 -16.04 7.86
CA LYS A 231 -11.99 -16.39 6.45
C LYS A 231 -10.63 -15.96 5.88
N ILE A 232 -10.20 -14.73 6.19
CA ILE A 232 -8.87 -14.24 5.75
C ILE A 232 -7.74 -15.06 6.38
N SER A 233 -7.86 -15.45 7.64
CA SER A 233 -6.86 -16.32 8.29
C SER A 233 -6.75 -17.67 7.60
N GLU A 234 -7.87 -18.29 7.23
CA GLU A 234 -7.92 -19.56 6.47
C GLU A 234 -7.28 -19.39 5.09
N ARG A 235 -7.66 -18.36 4.33
CA ARG A 235 -7.10 -18.06 3.00
C ARG A 235 -5.59 -17.78 3.06
N LYS A 236 -5.16 -17.06 4.08
CA LYS A 236 -3.74 -16.82 4.32
C LYS A 236 -2.97 -18.11 4.61
N ALA A 237 -3.56 -19.04 5.36
CA ALA A 237 -2.96 -20.35 5.63
C ALA A 237 -2.89 -21.20 4.35
N GLU A 238 -3.94 -21.18 3.51
CA GLU A 238 -3.93 -21.85 2.19
C GLU A 238 -2.80 -21.31 1.29
N LEU A 239 -2.67 -19.98 1.18
CA LEU A 239 -1.59 -19.35 0.41
C LEU A 239 -0.21 -19.70 0.96
N LYS A 240 -0.02 -19.63 2.28
CA LYS A 240 1.25 -20.03 2.90
C LYS A 240 1.62 -21.48 2.59
N LYS A 241 0.64 -22.39 2.58
CA LYS A 241 0.87 -23.79 2.23
C LYS A 241 1.22 -23.93 0.74
N LEU A 242 0.55 -23.20 -0.14
CA LEU A 242 0.77 -23.21 -1.58
C LEU A 242 2.19 -22.75 -1.94
N PHE A 243 2.69 -21.71 -1.28
CA PHE A 243 4.00 -21.11 -1.54
C PHE A 243 5.10 -21.57 -0.59
N LYS A 244 4.88 -22.66 0.19
CA LYS A 244 5.81 -23.09 1.24
C LYS A 244 7.22 -23.34 0.74
N ASP A 245 7.34 -24.01 -0.42
CA ASP A 245 8.62 -24.49 -0.96
C ASP A 245 9.19 -23.53 -2.04
N GLU A 246 8.41 -22.55 -2.49
CA GLU A 246 8.80 -21.64 -3.57
C GLU A 246 9.99 -20.73 -3.22
N PRO A 247 10.11 -20.18 -1.97
CA PRO A 247 11.28 -19.36 -1.62
C PRO A 247 12.62 -20.10 -1.74
N GLU A 248 12.67 -21.39 -1.36
CA GLU A 248 13.89 -22.20 -1.44
C GLU A 248 14.22 -22.55 -2.88
N LYS A 249 13.22 -22.90 -3.69
CA LYS A 249 13.39 -23.14 -5.13
C LYS A 249 13.91 -21.89 -5.81
N ARG A 250 13.30 -20.73 -5.54
CA ARG A 250 13.71 -19.46 -6.12
C ARG A 250 15.13 -19.07 -5.75
N LEU A 251 15.51 -19.27 -4.48
CA LEU A 251 16.87 -19.03 -4.03
C LEU A 251 17.88 -19.91 -4.78
N THR A 252 17.53 -21.18 -5.02
CA THR A 252 18.38 -22.12 -5.73
C THR A 252 18.52 -21.72 -7.21
N GLU A 253 17.43 -21.30 -7.86
CA GLU A 253 17.44 -20.80 -9.23
C GLU A 253 18.33 -19.56 -9.36
N ILE A 254 18.15 -18.55 -8.49
CA ILE A 254 18.95 -17.32 -8.50
C ILE A 254 20.42 -17.62 -8.32
N LYS A 255 20.78 -18.50 -7.37
CA LYS A 255 22.18 -18.94 -7.15
C LYS A 255 22.76 -19.61 -8.40
N SER A 256 22.00 -20.50 -9.02
CA SER A 256 22.43 -21.20 -10.23
C SER A 256 22.65 -20.24 -11.40
N GLN A 257 21.70 -19.32 -11.62
CA GLN A 257 21.80 -18.30 -12.67
C GLN A 257 23.00 -17.35 -12.44
N SER A 258 23.18 -16.88 -11.20
CA SER A 258 24.30 -16.02 -10.86
C SER A 258 25.64 -16.73 -11.04
N GLN A 259 25.75 -18.02 -10.66
CA GLN A 259 26.94 -18.82 -10.86
C GLN A 259 27.26 -19.01 -12.34
N ALA A 260 26.24 -19.25 -13.17
CA ALA A 260 26.40 -19.38 -14.61
C ALA A 260 26.92 -18.07 -15.24
N GLN A 261 26.35 -16.93 -14.84
CA GLN A 261 26.79 -15.61 -15.31
C GLN A 261 28.25 -15.32 -14.92
N ILE A 262 28.65 -15.63 -13.65
CA ILE A 262 30.02 -15.47 -13.20
C ILE A 262 30.97 -16.36 -14.02
N THR A 263 30.57 -17.58 -14.32
CA THR A 263 31.40 -18.51 -15.09
C THR A 263 31.57 -18.00 -16.53
N GLN A 264 30.48 -17.52 -17.15
CA GLN A 264 30.54 -16.94 -18.48
C GLN A 264 31.42 -15.68 -18.53
N ALA A 265 31.24 -14.75 -17.57
CA ALA A 265 32.07 -13.54 -17.49
C ALA A 265 33.57 -13.86 -17.30
N LYS A 266 33.91 -14.91 -16.52
CA LYS A 266 35.30 -15.37 -16.39
C LYS A 266 35.84 -15.89 -17.71
N GLN A 267 35.08 -16.68 -18.46
CA GLN A 267 35.50 -17.20 -19.77
C GLN A 267 35.71 -16.08 -20.79
N GLU A 268 34.82 -15.09 -20.81
CA GLU A 268 34.95 -13.90 -21.67
C GLU A 268 36.21 -13.10 -21.34
N LEU A 269 36.49 -12.92 -20.02
CA LEU A 269 37.68 -12.24 -19.55
C LEU A 269 38.98 -13.00 -19.97
N GLU A 270 39.02 -14.32 -19.77
CA GLU A 270 40.16 -15.15 -20.14
C GLU A 270 40.40 -15.10 -21.66
N THR A 271 39.32 -15.14 -22.47
CA THR A 271 39.41 -15.01 -23.93
C THR A 271 39.97 -13.64 -24.35
N ALA A 272 39.48 -12.57 -23.72
CA ALA A 272 39.95 -11.21 -23.99
C ALA A 272 41.44 -11.03 -23.60
N LEU A 273 41.85 -11.59 -22.47
CA LEU A 273 43.26 -11.58 -22.04
C LEU A 273 44.16 -12.32 -23.02
N ALA A 274 43.77 -13.52 -23.47
CA ALA A 274 44.53 -14.29 -24.47
C ALA A 274 44.66 -13.53 -25.81
N GLN A 275 43.58 -12.90 -26.26
CA GLN A 275 43.60 -12.07 -27.47
C GLN A 275 44.56 -10.86 -27.33
N THR A 276 44.52 -10.20 -26.15
CA THR A 276 45.38 -9.07 -25.87
C THR A 276 46.87 -9.49 -25.83
N GLN A 277 47.16 -10.64 -25.22
CA GLN A 277 48.52 -11.20 -25.22
C GLN A 277 49.03 -11.57 -26.61
N GLN A 278 48.16 -12.17 -27.45
CA GLN A 278 48.51 -12.47 -28.85
C GLN A 278 48.80 -11.20 -29.65
N MET A 279 47.97 -10.15 -29.49
CA MET A 279 48.23 -8.86 -30.16
C MET A 279 49.52 -8.20 -29.68
N ALA A 280 49.85 -8.30 -28.40
CA ALA A 280 51.10 -7.78 -27.85
C ALA A 280 52.34 -8.52 -28.41
N THR A 281 52.26 -9.84 -28.55
CA THR A 281 53.35 -10.64 -29.11
C THR A 281 53.49 -10.53 -30.61
N SER A 282 52.42 -10.18 -31.35
CA SER A 282 52.51 -9.94 -32.80
C SER A 282 53.02 -8.55 -33.21
N ASN A 283 53.04 -7.61 -32.27
CA ASN A 283 53.51 -6.23 -32.49
C ASN A 283 54.93 -5.98 -31.92
N ALA A 284 55.56 -7.00 -31.33
CA ALA A 284 56.95 -6.99 -30.86
C ALA A 284 57.89 -7.68 -31.87
#